data_2612e9f760fa61160e186ed519acb5b4
#
_entry.id   2612e9f760fa61160e186ed519acb5b4
#
_cell.length_a   1.000
_cell.length_b   1.000
_cell.length_c   1.000
_cell.angle_alpha   90.00
_cell.angle_beta   90.00
_cell.angle_gamma   90.00
#
_symmetry.space_group_name_H-M   'P 1'
#
loop_
_entity.id
_entity.type
_entity.pdbx_description
1 polymer ?
#
loop_
_entity_poly.entity_id
_entity_poly.type
_entity_poly.pdbx_seq_one_letter_code
_entity_poly.pdbx_strand_id
1 'polypeptide(L)'
;MPRNARLQGYSRRHRFAGPGVFGPVLRGSRKLRGRISVLHVVSTREGASRLGIALTRRLLPLSVQRNRVKRIARETFRRHPAKHLGVDCVLMLRTPVAPGEYPAFATEVAELLDRLQTAR
;
A
#
# COMPACT_ATOMS: atom_id res chain seq x y z
N MET A 1 -9.91 12.35 15.45
CA MET A 1 -10.34 12.17 14.06
C MET A 1 -9.31 12.74 13.10
N PRO A 2 -8.77 11.95 12.25
CA PRO A 2 -7.71 12.42 11.35
C PRO A 2 -8.28 13.19 10.17
N ARG A 3 -8.42 14.47 10.35
CA ARG A 3 -9.06 15.32 9.36
C ARG A 3 -8.34 15.36 8.03
N ASN A 4 -7.00 15.34 8.09
CA ASN A 4 -6.21 15.43 6.88
C ASN A 4 -6.45 14.27 5.94
N ALA A 5 -6.59 13.09 6.50
CA ALA A 5 -6.78 11.90 5.69
C ALA A 5 -8.06 11.98 4.88
N ARG A 6 -9.09 12.53 5.47
CA ARG A 6 -10.35 12.70 4.74
C ARG A 6 -10.23 13.69 3.61
N LEU A 7 -9.56 14.81 3.90
CA LEU A 7 -9.43 15.87 2.90
C LEU A 7 -8.67 15.40 1.67
N GLN A 8 -7.79 14.44 1.84
CA GLN A 8 -6.97 13.97 0.74
C GLN A 8 -7.54 12.72 0.09
N GLY A 9 -8.73 12.30 0.46
CA GLY A 9 -9.30 11.09 -0.09
C GLY A 9 -8.65 9.83 0.42
N TYR A 10 -7.85 9.96 1.47
CA TYR A 10 -7.18 8.83 2.10
C TYR A 10 -7.38 8.97 3.60
N SER A 11 -8.42 8.33 4.10
CA SER A 11 -8.80 8.44 5.51
C SER A 11 -8.28 7.25 6.30
N ARG A 12 -8.44 7.31 7.61
CA ARG A 12 -8.05 6.19 8.47
C ARG A 12 -8.71 4.90 8.05
N ARG A 13 -9.89 4.97 7.50
CA ARG A 13 -10.57 3.76 7.06
C ARG A 13 -9.89 3.13 5.84
N HIS A 14 -8.96 3.85 5.21
CA HIS A 14 -8.23 3.33 4.06
C HIS A 14 -6.89 2.72 4.42
N ARG A 15 -6.54 2.66 5.71
CA ARG A 15 -5.26 2.09 6.09
C ARG A 15 -5.38 1.29 7.37
N PHE A 16 -4.51 0.32 7.48
CA PHE A 16 -4.34 -0.41 8.72
C PHE A 16 -3.50 0.41 9.68
N ALA A 17 -3.76 0.26 10.96
CA ALA A 17 -3.05 1.00 11.98
C ALA A 17 -2.48 0.03 12.99
N GLY A 18 -1.36 0.43 13.57
CA GLY A 18 -0.79 -0.28 14.70
C GLY A 18 0.24 -1.29 14.33
N PRO A 19 1.29 -1.39 15.16
CA PRO A 19 2.32 -2.42 14.99
C PRO A 19 1.71 -3.80 15.23
N GLY A 20 2.24 -4.78 14.54
CA GLY A 20 1.81 -6.14 14.74
C GLY A 20 0.51 -6.52 14.08
N VAL A 21 -0.19 -5.54 13.50
CA VAL A 21 -1.45 -5.84 12.82
C VAL A 21 -1.21 -6.68 11.57
N PHE A 22 -0.10 -6.44 10.90
CA PHE A 22 0.15 -7.04 9.59
C PHE A 22 0.56 -8.50 9.65
N GLY A 23 1.26 -8.90 10.70
CA GLY A 23 1.78 -10.26 10.78
C GLY A 23 0.72 -11.31 10.59
N PRO A 24 -0.29 -11.37 11.45
CA PRO A 24 -1.34 -12.37 11.31
C PRO A 24 -2.13 -12.25 10.01
N VAL A 25 -2.42 -11.04 9.57
CA VAL A 25 -3.26 -10.87 8.38
C VAL A 25 -2.52 -11.23 7.11
N LEU A 26 -1.20 -11.21 7.10
CA LEU A 26 -0.43 -11.55 5.90
C LEU A 26 -0.38 -13.05 5.66
N ARG A 27 -0.59 -13.85 6.69
CA ARG A 27 -0.61 -15.30 6.52
C ARG A 27 -1.88 -15.68 5.78
N GLY A 28 -1.71 -16.45 4.74
CA GLY A 28 -2.85 -16.87 3.94
C GLY A 28 -3.37 -15.84 2.98
N SER A 29 -2.76 -14.66 2.94
CA SER A 29 -3.18 -13.64 1.99
C SER A 29 -2.70 -13.99 0.58
N ARG A 30 -3.43 -13.50 -0.42
CA ARG A 30 -3.00 -13.61 -1.80
C ARG A 30 -1.99 -12.51 -2.08
N LYS A 31 -0.97 -12.83 -2.86
CA LYS A 31 0.11 -11.90 -3.13
C LYS A 31 0.16 -11.55 -4.61
N LEU A 32 0.23 -10.26 -4.88
CA LEU A 32 0.50 -9.75 -6.23
C LEU A 32 1.92 -9.20 -6.21
N ARG A 33 2.81 -9.86 -6.93
CA ARG A 33 4.24 -9.56 -6.83
C ARG A 33 4.69 -8.67 -7.97
N GLY A 34 5.38 -7.60 -7.62
CA GLY A 34 6.10 -6.78 -8.57
C GLY A 34 7.61 -7.02 -8.42
N ARG A 35 8.40 -6.26 -9.14
CA ARG A 35 9.84 -6.35 -9.05
C ARG A 35 10.35 -5.68 -7.77
N ILE A 36 9.76 -4.58 -7.40
CA ILE A 36 10.19 -3.76 -6.26
C ILE A 36 9.36 -4.07 -5.02
N SER A 37 8.10 -4.37 -5.19
CA SER A 37 7.16 -4.46 -4.10
C SER A 37 6.21 -5.65 -4.25
N VAL A 38 5.49 -5.94 -3.16
CA VAL A 38 4.47 -6.99 -3.14
C VAL A 38 3.22 -6.40 -2.52
N LEU A 39 2.09 -6.62 -3.16
CA LEU A 39 0.80 -6.23 -2.61
C LEU A 39 0.08 -7.46 -2.08
N HIS A 40 -0.12 -7.50 -0.77
CA HIS A 40 -0.84 -8.60 -0.13
C HIS A 40 -2.32 -8.25 -0.08
N VAL A 41 -3.15 -9.10 -0.66
CA VAL A 41 -4.60 -8.91 -0.64
C VAL A 41 -5.13 -9.74 0.52
N VAL A 42 -5.64 -9.07 1.53
CA VAL A 42 -5.95 -9.72 2.81
C VAL A 42 -7.40 -10.20 2.85
N SER A 43 -8.34 -9.32 2.56
CA SER A 43 -9.75 -9.67 2.65
C SER A 43 -10.58 -8.67 1.85
N THR A 44 -11.82 -9.03 1.63
CA THR A 44 -12.79 -8.11 1.04
C THR A 44 -13.69 -7.57 2.13
N ARG A 45 -14.27 -6.43 1.87
CA ARG A 45 -15.16 -5.78 2.82
C ARG A 45 -16.09 -4.84 2.06
N GLU A 46 -17.16 -4.47 2.72
CA GLU A 46 -18.03 -3.44 2.16
C GLU A 46 -17.41 -2.06 2.37
N GLY A 47 -17.62 -1.20 1.40
CA GLY A 47 -17.17 0.17 1.49
C GLY A 47 -15.80 0.37 0.89
N ALA A 48 -15.05 1.29 1.45
CA ALA A 48 -13.77 1.68 0.89
C ALA A 48 -12.70 0.64 1.16
N SER A 49 -11.80 0.49 0.22
CA SER A 49 -10.60 -0.33 0.41
C SER A 49 -9.69 0.34 1.43
N ARG A 50 -8.88 -0.47 2.10
CA ARG A 50 -7.88 0.04 3.03
C ARG A 50 -6.51 -0.44 2.59
N LEU A 51 -5.54 0.46 2.68
CA LEU A 51 -4.15 0.18 2.32
C LEU A 51 -3.26 0.34 3.54
N GLY A 52 -2.54 -0.72 3.88
CA GLY A 52 -1.48 -0.67 4.85
C GLY A 52 -0.15 -0.67 4.12
N ILE A 53 0.85 -0.01 4.69
CA ILE A 53 2.18 0.05 4.09
C ILE A 53 3.16 -0.36 5.16
N ALA A 54 3.83 -1.49 4.95
CA ALA A 54 4.79 -2.03 5.89
C ALA A 54 6.19 -1.87 5.33
N LEU A 55 6.96 -0.97 5.90
CA LEU A 55 8.34 -0.70 5.49
C LEU A 55 9.28 -1.04 6.63
N THR A 56 10.37 -1.69 6.31
CA THR A 56 11.37 -2.07 7.30
C THR A 56 12.56 -1.13 7.23
N ARG A 57 13.21 -0.95 8.38
CA ARG A 57 14.44 -0.16 8.44
C ARG A 57 15.59 -0.84 7.73
N ARG A 58 15.49 -2.13 7.56
CA ARG A 58 16.54 -2.87 6.85
C ARG A 58 16.63 -2.43 5.39
N LEU A 59 15.49 -2.23 4.75
CA LEU A 59 15.45 -1.83 3.34
C LEU A 59 15.51 -0.32 3.17
N LEU A 60 14.94 0.43 4.11
CA LEU A 60 14.92 1.89 4.07
C LEU A 60 15.28 2.40 5.45
N PRO A 61 16.58 2.54 5.75
CA PRO A 61 17.01 2.89 7.10
C PRO A 61 16.64 4.30 7.53
N LEU A 62 16.53 5.23 6.61
CA LEU A 62 16.24 6.62 6.97
C LEU A 62 14.74 6.86 6.97
N SER A 63 14.27 7.58 8.00
CA SER A 63 12.84 7.87 8.09
C SER A 63 12.37 8.73 6.92
N VAL A 64 13.23 9.60 6.39
CA VAL A 64 12.86 10.44 5.26
C VAL A 64 12.58 9.56 4.02
N GLN A 65 13.37 8.49 3.86
CA GLN A 65 13.14 7.56 2.76
C GLN A 65 11.81 6.84 2.93
N ARG A 66 11.54 6.35 4.13
CA ARG A 66 10.28 5.66 4.39
C ARG A 66 9.08 6.57 4.18
N ASN A 67 9.18 7.81 4.64
CA ASN A 67 8.09 8.77 4.47
C ASN A 67 7.84 9.07 3.00
N ARG A 68 8.89 9.19 2.21
CA ARG A 68 8.75 9.44 0.78
C ARG A 68 8.06 8.28 0.09
N VAL A 69 8.49 7.06 0.37
CA VAL A 69 7.89 5.88 -0.25
C VAL A 69 6.44 5.73 0.18
N LYS A 70 6.15 5.97 1.45
CA LYS A 70 4.77 5.92 1.92
C LYS A 70 3.89 6.94 1.19
N ARG A 71 4.40 8.15 1.01
CA ARG A 71 3.65 9.19 0.32
C ARG A 71 3.33 8.77 -1.11
N ILE A 72 4.32 8.24 -1.81
CA ILE A 72 4.13 7.81 -3.19
C ILE A 72 3.06 6.73 -3.27
N ALA A 73 3.14 5.73 -2.39
CA ALA A 73 2.18 4.64 -2.39
C ALA A 73 0.77 5.15 -2.06
N ARG A 74 0.65 6.03 -1.07
CA ARG A 74 -0.66 6.57 -0.69
C ARG A 74 -1.26 7.42 -1.80
N GLU A 75 -0.45 8.24 -2.46
CA GLU A 75 -0.94 9.07 -3.55
C GLU A 75 -1.40 8.22 -4.72
N THR A 76 -0.64 7.19 -5.05
CA THR A 76 -1.04 6.29 -6.12
C THR A 76 -2.35 5.60 -5.79
N PHE A 77 -2.49 5.11 -4.57
CA PHE A 77 -3.71 4.45 -4.13
C PHE A 77 -4.89 5.42 -4.15
N ARG A 78 -4.67 6.63 -3.65
CA ARG A 78 -5.74 7.63 -3.58
C ARG A 78 -6.32 7.93 -4.95
N ARG A 79 -5.48 7.92 -5.98
CA ARG A 79 -5.90 8.25 -7.34
C ARG A 79 -6.39 7.06 -8.12
N HIS A 80 -6.27 5.86 -7.56
CA HIS A 80 -6.61 4.65 -8.29
C HIS A 80 -8.02 4.18 -7.95
N PRO A 81 -8.79 3.71 -8.95
CA PRO A 81 -10.15 3.24 -8.69
C PRO A 81 -10.21 2.04 -7.75
N ALA A 82 -9.09 1.33 -7.56
CA ALA A 82 -9.07 0.19 -6.62
C ALA A 82 -9.46 0.59 -5.21
N LYS A 83 -9.35 1.86 -4.85
CA LYS A 83 -9.76 2.30 -3.51
C LYS A 83 -11.24 2.09 -3.24
N HIS A 84 -12.02 1.86 -4.28
CA HIS A 84 -13.46 1.62 -4.15
C HIS A 84 -13.84 0.15 -4.22
N LEU A 85 -12.86 -0.75 -4.35
CA LEU A 85 -13.16 -2.18 -4.50
C LEU A 85 -13.60 -2.86 -3.22
N GLY A 86 -13.36 -2.25 -2.08
CA GLY A 86 -13.71 -2.87 -0.81
C GLY A 86 -12.77 -3.99 -0.41
N VAL A 87 -11.47 -3.82 -0.63
CA VAL A 87 -10.46 -4.80 -0.24
C VAL A 87 -9.49 -4.19 0.74
N ASP A 88 -8.99 -5.03 1.63
CA ASP A 88 -7.90 -4.68 2.52
C ASP A 88 -6.62 -5.25 1.96
N CYS A 89 -5.61 -4.42 1.83
CA CYS A 89 -4.34 -4.86 1.27
C CYS A 89 -3.18 -4.19 2.00
N VAL A 90 -2.03 -4.84 1.92
CA VAL A 90 -0.81 -4.35 2.55
C VAL A 90 0.30 -4.37 1.51
N LEU A 91 0.95 -3.22 1.34
CA LEU A 91 2.08 -3.08 0.42
C LEU A 91 3.38 -3.23 1.19
N MET A 92 4.26 -4.09 0.70
CA MET A 92 5.58 -4.30 1.28
C MET A 92 6.63 -4.19 0.18
N LEU A 93 7.85 -3.86 0.57
CA LEU A 93 8.97 -3.79 -0.37
C LEU A 93 9.71 -5.12 -0.42
N ARG A 94 10.20 -5.45 -1.59
CA ARG A 94 11.11 -6.58 -1.80
C ARG A 94 12.56 -6.13 -1.83
N THR A 95 12.80 -4.89 -2.25
CA THR A 95 14.14 -4.32 -2.38
C THR A 95 14.12 -2.88 -1.90
N PRO A 96 15.29 -2.29 -1.61
CA PRO A 96 15.34 -0.86 -1.37
C PRO A 96 14.87 -0.09 -2.61
N VAL A 97 14.43 1.14 -2.38
CA VAL A 97 14.01 2.04 -3.45
C VAL A 97 14.89 3.27 -3.40
N ALA A 98 15.76 3.43 -4.39
CA ALA A 98 16.58 4.61 -4.50
C ALA A 98 15.77 5.78 -5.08
N PRO A 99 16.19 7.03 -4.84
CA PRO A 99 15.43 8.17 -5.35
C PRO A 99 15.19 8.13 -6.86
N GLY A 100 16.14 7.65 -7.61
CA GLY A 100 15.96 7.54 -9.06
C GLY A 100 14.92 6.50 -9.46
N GLU A 101 14.51 5.65 -8.52
CA GLU A 101 13.53 4.60 -8.77
C GLU A 101 12.13 4.97 -8.31
N TYR A 102 11.94 6.16 -7.75
CA TYR A 102 10.62 6.56 -7.28
C TYR A 102 9.57 6.53 -8.38
N PRO A 103 9.85 7.01 -9.60
CA PRO A 103 8.85 6.90 -10.66
C PRO A 103 8.51 5.46 -11.01
N ALA A 104 9.52 4.60 -11.08
CA ALA A 104 9.28 3.18 -11.38
C ALA A 104 8.47 2.52 -10.27
N PHE A 105 8.73 2.88 -9.02
CA PHE A 105 7.98 2.37 -7.90
C PHE A 105 6.50 2.80 -8.00
N ALA A 106 6.26 4.07 -8.30
CA ALA A 106 4.88 4.56 -8.43
C ALA A 106 4.14 3.81 -9.54
N THR A 107 4.81 3.62 -10.67
CA THR A 107 4.23 2.88 -11.79
C THR A 107 3.91 1.45 -11.38
N GLU A 108 4.81 0.80 -10.66
CA GLU A 108 4.58 -0.57 -10.23
C GLU A 108 3.41 -0.68 -9.27
N VAL A 109 3.27 0.25 -8.33
CA VAL A 109 2.13 0.25 -7.41
C VAL A 109 0.84 0.36 -8.20
N ALA A 110 0.79 1.25 -9.18
CA ALA A 110 -0.40 1.39 -10.01
C ALA A 110 -0.70 0.10 -10.77
N GLU A 111 0.33 -0.56 -11.28
CA GLU A 111 0.14 -1.82 -11.99
C GLU A 111 -0.36 -2.93 -11.08
N LEU A 112 0.14 -2.98 -9.85
CA LEU A 112 -0.35 -3.95 -8.89
C LEU A 112 -1.82 -3.70 -8.56
N LEU A 113 -2.21 -2.45 -8.43
CA LEU A 113 -3.60 -2.10 -8.20
C LEU A 113 -4.47 -2.44 -9.41
N ASP A 114 -3.94 -2.28 -10.63
CA ASP A 114 -4.65 -2.71 -11.84
C ASP A 114 -4.89 -4.21 -11.82
N ARG A 115 -3.88 -4.98 -11.44
CA ARG A 115 -4.01 -6.43 -11.35
C ARG A 115 -5.02 -6.83 -10.29
N LEU A 116 -5.08 -6.08 -9.20
CA LEU A 116 -6.06 -6.31 -8.16
C LEU A 116 -7.48 -6.16 -8.71
N GLN A 117 -7.73 -5.13 -9.51
CA GLN A 117 -9.04 -4.93 -10.11
C GLN A 117 -9.40 -6.07 -11.06
N THR A 118 -8.44 -6.48 -11.88
CA THR A 118 -8.68 -7.51 -12.88
C THR A 118 -8.88 -8.88 -12.24
N ALA A 119 -8.21 -9.14 -11.14
CA ALA A 119 -8.25 -10.44 -10.49
C ALA A 119 -9.50 -10.67 -9.67
N ARG A 120 -10.33 -9.67 -9.51
CA ARG A 120 -11.57 -9.80 -8.75
C ARG A 120 -12.72 -10.37 -9.60
#